data_0264343190db933ff4acf571f819ee89
#
_entry.id   0264343190db933ff4acf571f819ee89
#
_cell.length_a   1.000
_cell.length_b   1.000
_cell.length_c   1.000
_cell.angle_alpha   90.00
_cell.angle_beta   90.00
_cell.angle_gamma   90.00
#
_symmetry.space_group_name_H-M   'P 1'
#
loop_
_entity.id
_entity.type
_entity.pdbx_description
1 polymer ?
#
loop_
_entity_poly.entity_id
_entity_poly.type
_entity_poly.pdbx_seq_one_letter_code
_entity_poly.pdbx_strand_id
1 'polypeptide(L)'
;MRRSLRYMALGVLTASLLSGNALTALADQDVNHGPGVSQAPEVSQEAPGVSGDTTQNGPGITNFVTPIKTAYWNHTPLLLITPQAANKTIGQGGFQEMEQMRLFADAVCYQEEVRDPSRIPEVLNRVIMQAWRNSAPAQMNIPRDMWTQVIDVDLPQVVAFERPSGGEDAVAEAAKLLSEAKFPVILSGAGVVLSGAIPDLIKLAERLDAPVCSNYQHNDSFPGSHPLAMGPLGYNGSKAGMEIIQKADVVLALGTRLNPFSTLPGYGIDYWPKDAKIIQVDINADRIGLTKKVTVGIQGDAGKVARGILAQLSGTAGDAGRADRKALVAQTKSRWAQELSSLDHEDDDPGTEWNSGARTRDADLMSPRQAWRAIMQAVPADAIVSSDIGNNCAIGNAYPTFEAGRKYLAPGLFGPCGYGFPSILGAKIGNPDTPVIGFAGDGAFGISMNEMTACGRDDWPAITMVIFRNYQWGAEKRNTTLWYDNNFVGTELDRDTSYAAIARACGTNGVQVRSQEELTQALHDAVERQMKNKETTFIEVLLVLTILGSRFD
;
A
#
# COMPACT_ATOMS: atom_id res chain seq x y z
N MET A 1 22.81 38.75 -3.73
CA MET A 1 22.47 38.31 -2.34
C MET A 1 23.00 36.90 -2.14
N ARG A 2 24.12 36.77 -1.46
CA ARG A 2 24.75 35.46 -1.19
C ARG A 2 23.95 34.74 -0.10
N ARG A 3 23.17 33.73 -0.41
CA ARG A 3 22.62 32.79 0.59
C ARG A 3 23.31 31.44 0.40
N SER A 4 24.15 31.11 1.37
CA SER A 4 24.90 29.87 1.45
C SER A 4 23.97 28.67 1.66
N LEU A 5 24.11 27.64 0.85
CA LEU A 5 23.50 26.30 0.95
C LEU A 5 23.91 25.52 2.23
N ARG A 6 24.10 26.20 3.36
CA ARG A 6 24.42 25.54 4.65
C ARG A 6 23.28 24.70 5.23
N TYR A 7 22.08 24.72 4.65
CA TYR A 7 20.89 24.04 5.18
C TYR A 7 20.49 22.76 4.45
N MET A 8 21.13 22.38 3.35
CA MET A 8 20.93 21.06 2.75
C MET A 8 21.55 19.89 3.54
N ALA A 9 22.44 20.16 4.48
CA ALA A 9 23.16 19.14 5.23
C ALA A 9 22.43 18.66 6.50
N LEU A 10 21.36 19.30 6.95
CA LEU A 10 20.74 19.00 8.24
C LEU A 10 19.45 18.18 8.16
N GLY A 11 18.84 18.01 6.98
CA GLY A 11 17.67 17.13 6.80
C GLY A 11 18.02 15.65 6.53
N VAL A 12 19.30 15.34 6.43
CA VAL A 12 19.81 14.06 5.90
C VAL A 12 20.13 13.02 6.99
N LEU A 13 20.10 13.39 8.27
CA LEU A 13 20.76 12.59 9.31
C LEU A 13 19.84 11.61 10.08
N THR A 14 18.55 11.56 9.82
CA THR A 14 17.63 10.75 10.62
C THR A 14 17.13 9.47 9.97
N ALA A 15 17.37 9.24 8.68
CA ALA A 15 16.91 8.03 7.98
C ALA A 15 17.94 6.89 7.90
N SER A 16 19.15 7.04 8.45
CA SER A 16 20.26 6.12 8.22
C SER A 16 20.22 4.83 9.05
N LEU A 17 19.18 4.56 9.81
CA LEU A 17 19.11 3.38 10.69
C LEU A 17 17.90 2.48 10.42
N LEU A 18 16.99 2.85 9.52
CA LEU A 18 15.84 2.01 9.23
C LEU A 18 16.20 0.95 8.18
N SER A 19 16.04 -0.30 8.55
CA SER A 19 16.03 -1.40 7.59
C SER A 19 15.03 -1.04 6.48
N GLY A 20 15.52 -1.06 5.29
CA GLY A 20 14.96 -0.75 3.98
C GLY A 20 13.47 -0.68 3.68
N ASN A 21 12.56 -0.62 4.63
CA ASN A 21 11.12 -0.75 4.39
C ASN A 21 10.26 0.50 4.69
N ALA A 22 10.82 1.56 5.26
CA ALA A 22 10.05 2.74 5.71
C ALA A 22 9.59 3.70 4.60
N LEU A 23 9.91 3.44 3.35
CA LEU A 23 9.91 4.43 2.26
C LEU A 23 8.57 4.71 1.57
N THR A 24 7.57 3.89 1.77
CA THR A 24 6.30 4.04 1.02
C THR A 24 5.34 5.07 1.60
N ALA A 25 5.59 5.57 2.79
CA ALA A 25 4.67 6.45 3.50
C ALA A 25 4.93 7.95 3.34
N LEU A 26 6.10 8.36 2.82
CA LEU A 26 6.48 9.77 2.70
C LEU A 26 5.97 10.48 1.43
N ALA A 27 5.10 9.82 0.65
CA ALA A 27 4.70 10.34 -0.66
C ALA A 27 3.81 11.59 -0.65
N ASP A 28 3.52 12.22 0.51
CA ASP A 28 2.38 13.12 0.55
C ASP A 28 2.39 14.27 1.54
N GLN A 29 3.49 14.97 1.73
CA GLN A 29 3.37 16.26 2.45
C GLN A 29 4.32 17.34 1.92
N ASP A 30 3.76 18.54 1.81
CA ASP A 30 4.48 19.80 1.70
C ASP A 30 5.61 19.85 2.73
N VAL A 31 6.82 20.06 2.26
CA VAL A 31 7.96 20.38 3.13
C VAL A 31 7.65 21.70 3.82
N ASN A 32 7.15 21.62 5.04
CA ASN A 32 6.84 22.78 5.85
C ASN A 32 8.15 23.48 6.23
N HIS A 33 8.36 24.65 5.66
CA HIS A 33 9.52 25.48 5.87
C HIS A 33 9.59 25.95 7.33
N GLY A 34 10.73 25.72 7.97
CA GLY A 34 11.05 26.35 9.24
C GLY A 34 11.02 27.89 9.12
N PRO A 35 10.88 28.61 10.24
CA PRO A 35 10.67 30.05 10.22
C PRO A 35 11.85 30.81 9.62
N GLY A 36 11.66 31.40 8.44
CA GLY A 36 12.65 32.28 7.83
C GLY A 36 12.80 32.25 6.33
N VAL A 37 12.02 31.48 5.59
CA VAL A 37 12.02 31.50 4.11
C VAL A 37 10.80 32.28 3.63
N SER A 38 11.02 33.39 2.95
CA SER A 38 9.98 34.20 2.32
C SER A 38 9.16 33.35 1.34
N GLN A 39 7.86 33.50 1.40
CA GLN A 39 6.85 32.82 0.60
C GLN A 39 7.28 32.62 -0.87
N ALA A 40 7.48 31.36 -1.23
CA ALA A 40 7.34 30.93 -2.61
C ALA A 40 5.83 30.94 -2.96
N PRO A 41 5.45 31.19 -4.22
CA PRO A 41 4.05 31.18 -4.61
C PRO A 41 3.41 29.85 -4.23
N GLU A 42 2.19 29.92 -3.71
CA GLU A 42 1.35 28.76 -3.37
C GLU A 42 1.36 27.77 -4.54
N VAL A 43 2.03 26.65 -4.33
CA VAL A 43 1.88 25.48 -5.21
C VAL A 43 0.52 24.90 -4.86
N SER A 44 -0.38 24.89 -5.83
CA SER A 44 -1.71 24.30 -5.68
C SER A 44 -1.61 22.89 -5.08
N GLN A 45 -2.49 22.57 -4.13
CA GLN A 45 -2.55 21.34 -3.33
C GLN A 45 -2.76 20.03 -4.13
N GLU A 46 -2.55 20.02 -5.44
CA GLU A 46 -2.93 18.93 -6.34
C GLU A 46 -1.76 18.09 -6.90
N ALA A 47 -0.52 18.40 -6.60
CA ALA A 47 0.59 17.56 -7.06
C ALA A 47 0.97 16.52 -5.99
N PRO A 48 0.89 15.20 -6.27
CA PRO A 48 1.44 14.21 -5.36
C PRO A 48 2.94 14.48 -5.19
N GLY A 49 3.37 14.64 -3.95
CA GLY A 49 4.77 14.86 -3.61
C GLY A 49 5.66 13.71 -4.08
N VAL A 50 6.93 13.99 -4.34
CA VAL A 50 7.96 12.98 -4.53
C VAL A 50 8.71 12.86 -3.21
N SER A 51 8.66 11.71 -2.56
CA SER A 51 9.46 11.42 -1.37
C SER A 51 10.94 11.25 -1.74
N GLY A 52 11.84 11.66 -0.86
CA GLY A 52 13.29 11.56 -1.05
C GLY A 52 13.93 10.64 -0.02
N ASP A 53 14.96 9.90 -0.46
CA ASP A 53 15.77 9.06 0.41
C ASP A 53 17.24 9.12 0.09
N THR A 54 18.08 9.05 1.14
CA THR A 54 19.53 9.08 1.05
C THR A 54 20.17 8.27 2.16
N THR A 55 21.30 7.64 1.86
CA THR A 55 22.06 6.82 2.81
C THR A 55 23.54 6.77 2.45
N GLN A 56 24.33 6.07 3.27
CA GLN A 56 25.75 5.85 3.04
C GLN A 56 25.98 4.94 1.82
N ASN A 57 27.01 5.20 1.01
CA ASN A 57 27.35 4.37 -0.15
C ASN A 57 27.65 2.90 0.22
N GLY A 58 27.56 2.01 -0.77
CA GLY A 58 27.78 0.58 -0.60
C GLY A 58 26.75 -0.08 0.30
N PRO A 59 27.11 -0.60 1.48
CA PRO A 59 26.21 -1.38 2.32
C PRO A 59 24.91 -0.67 2.72
N GLY A 60 24.95 0.65 2.94
CA GLY A 60 23.75 1.43 3.21
C GLY A 60 22.78 1.37 2.03
N ILE A 61 23.28 1.56 0.82
CA ILE A 61 22.46 1.56 -0.42
C ILE A 61 21.86 0.17 -0.70
N THR A 62 22.56 -0.92 -0.44
CA THR A 62 22.04 -2.27 -0.69
C THR A 62 20.80 -2.60 0.12
N ASN A 63 20.63 -2.00 1.31
CA ASN A 63 19.45 -2.16 2.14
C ASN A 63 18.18 -1.54 1.51
N PHE A 64 18.32 -0.62 0.55
CA PHE A 64 17.19 0.01 -0.13
C PHE A 64 16.63 -0.78 -1.32
N VAL A 65 17.24 -1.89 -1.71
CA VAL A 65 16.79 -2.66 -2.90
C VAL A 65 15.33 -3.09 -2.76
N THR A 66 14.97 -3.73 -1.66
CA THR A 66 13.60 -4.20 -1.41
C THR A 66 12.58 -3.05 -1.36
N PRO A 67 12.75 -1.97 -0.58
CA PRO A 67 11.79 -0.87 -0.55
C PRO A 67 11.70 -0.09 -1.86
N ILE A 68 12.80 0.13 -2.58
CA ILE A 68 12.75 0.79 -3.89
C ILE A 68 12.00 -0.07 -4.91
N LYS A 69 12.24 -1.40 -4.91
CA LYS A 69 11.49 -2.32 -5.76
C LYS A 69 9.99 -2.36 -5.38
N THR A 70 9.68 -2.29 -4.10
CA THR A 70 8.30 -2.18 -3.60
C THR A 70 7.64 -0.89 -4.11
N ALA A 71 8.31 0.25 -3.97
CA ALA A 71 7.83 1.53 -4.48
C ALA A 71 7.62 1.50 -6.01
N TYR A 72 8.52 0.86 -6.76
CA TYR A 72 8.38 0.68 -8.21
C TYR A 72 7.11 -0.10 -8.57
N TRP A 73 6.86 -1.21 -7.87
CA TRP A 73 5.66 -2.03 -8.11
C TRP A 73 4.37 -1.37 -7.60
N ASN A 74 4.45 -0.47 -6.63
CA ASN A 74 3.32 0.30 -6.10
C ASN A 74 3.07 1.61 -6.87
N HIS A 75 3.86 1.91 -7.92
CA HIS A 75 3.77 3.17 -8.69
C HIS A 75 3.94 4.42 -7.83
N THR A 76 4.81 4.34 -6.81
CA THR A 76 5.11 5.44 -5.91
C THR A 76 6.23 6.29 -6.49
N PRO A 77 5.99 7.58 -6.81
CA PRO A 77 7.06 8.50 -7.16
C PRO A 77 8.01 8.66 -5.98
N LEU A 78 9.30 8.37 -6.19
CA LEU A 78 10.30 8.42 -5.15
C LEU A 78 11.63 8.90 -5.72
N LEU A 79 12.28 9.82 -5.03
CA LEU A 79 13.63 10.28 -5.35
C LEU A 79 14.63 9.49 -4.49
N LEU A 80 15.43 8.64 -5.13
CA LEU A 80 16.54 7.94 -4.49
C LEU A 80 17.84 8.70 -4.73
N ILE A 81 18.43 9.27 -3.68
CA ILE A 81 19.73 9.92 -3.74
C ILE A 81 20.78 8.99 -3.16
N THR A 82 21.71 8.54 -4.00
CA THR A 82 22.76 7.61 -3.61
C THR A 82 24.13 8.27 -3.67
N PRO A 83 24.88 8.31 -2.55
CA PRO A 83 26.29 8.71 -2.59
C PRO A 83 27.12 7.60 -3.25
N GLN A 84 28.14 7.98 -4.02
CA GLN A 84 29.08 7.08 -4.68
C GLN A 84 30.49 7.32 -4.16
N ALA A 85 31.40 6.38 -4.38
CA ALA A 85 32.82 6.58 -4.17
C ALA A 85 33.30 7.86 -4.89
N ALA A 86 34.32 8.51 -4.35
CA ALA A 86 34.83 9.76 -4.93
C ALA A 86 35.37 9.53 -6.36
N ASN A 87 35.09 10.45 -7.29
CA ASN A 87 35.59 10.36 -8.65
C ASN A 87 37.12 10.15 -8.74
N LYS A 88 37.84 10.69 -7.77
CA LYS A 88 39.31 10.58 -7.71
C LYS A 88 39.81 9.17 -7.42
N THR A 89 38.98 8.28 -6.87
CA THR A 89 39.36 6.96 -6.39
C THR A 89 38.51 5.83 -6.95
N ILE A 90 37.48 6.14 -7.72
CA ILE A 90 36.60 5.13 -8.33
C ILE A 90 37.41 4.21 -9.25
N GLY A 91 37.16 2.91 -9.17
CA GLY A 91 37.89 1.88 -9.90
C GLY A 91 39.18 1.40 -9.21
N GLN A 92 39.53 1.96 -8.05
CA GLN A 92 40.70 1.56 -7.25
C GLN A 92 40.38 0.59 -6.12
N GLY A 93 39.15 0.12 -5.99
CA GLY A 93 38.70 -0.72 -4.91
C GLY A 93 38.63 0.00 -3.57
N GLY A 94 38.15 1.25 -3.59
CA GLY A 94 38.01 2.08 -2.40
C GLY A 94 36.96 1.52 -1.42
N PHE A 95 37.02 1.97 -0.16
CA PHE A 95 36.08 1.52 0.88
C PHE A 95 34.63 1.77 0.47
N GLN A 96 33.80 0.71 0.50
CA GLN A 96 32.38 0.72 0.12
C GLN A 96 32.09 1.12 -1.34
N GLU A 97 33.07 0.99 -2.22
CA GLU A 97 32.86 1.19 -3.65
C GLU A 97 32.07 0.04 -4.25
N MET A 98 31.03 0.35 -5.05
CA MET A 98 30.26 -0.62 -5.80
C MET A 98 29.50 0.02 -6.97
N GLU A 99 29.09 -0.80 -7.94
CA GLU A 99 28.29 -0.38 -9.11
C GLU A 99 26.79 -0.17 -8.74
N GLN A 100 26.51 0.92 -8.04
CA GLN A 100 25.18 1.19 -7.46
C GLN A 100 24.09 1.41 -8.52
N MET A 101 24.43 1.97 -9.68
CA MET A 101 23.47 2.20 -10.76
C MET A 101 22.92 0.87 -11.29
N ARG A 102 23.77 -0.15 -11.43
CA ARG A 102 23.33 -1.48 -11.87
C ARG A 102 22.42 -2.18 -10.87
N LEU A 103 22.62 -1.93 -9.58
CA LEU A 103 21.84 -2.52 -8.50
C LEU A 103 20.35 -2.17 -8.61
N PHE A 104 20.03 -0.96 -9.05
CA PHE A 104 18.66 -0.46 -9.17
C PHE A 104 18.12 -0.43 -10.60
N ALA A 105 18.85 -0.96 -11.59
CA ALA A 105 18.50 -0.82 -13.00
C ALA A 105 17.08 -1.28 -13.36
N ASP A 106 16.54 -2.29 -12.66
CA ASP A 106 15.17 -2.77 -12.86
C ASP A 106 14.17 -2.31 -11.76
N ALA A 107 14.64 -1.47 -10.82
CA ALA A 107 13.85 -0.99 -9.69
C ALA A 107 13.49 0.49 -9.77
N VAL A 108 14.02 1.22 -10.75
CA VAL A 108 13.75 2.64 -10.98
C VAL A 108 13.40 2.91 -12.43
N CYS A 109 12.66 3.98 -12.69
CA CYS A 109 12.29 4.36 -14.07
C CYS A 109 13.35 5.23 -14.77
N TYR A 110 14.26 5.83 -14.00
CA TYR A 110 15.32 6.70 -14.50
C TYR A 110 16.49 6.72 -13.53
N GLN A 111 17.70 6.83 -14.08
CA GLN A 111 18.94 6.94 -13.30
C GLN A 111 19.86 7.97 -13.93
N GLU A 112 20.48 8.82 -13.10
CA GLU A 112 21.53 9.72 -13.55
C GLU A 112 22.60 9.90 -12.49
N GLU A 113 23.87 9.84 -12.90
CA GLU A 113 25.01 10.18 -12.05
C GLU A 113 25.44 11.61 -12.32
N VAL A 114 25.63 12.37 -11.24
CA VAL A 114 26.17 13.73 -11.31
C VAL A 114 27.64 13.67 -11.65
N ARG A 115 28.04 14.37 -12.71
CA ARG A 115 29.44 14.42 -13.18
C ARG A 115 30.13 15.76 -12.92
N ASP A 116 29.35 16.78 -12.60
CA ASP A 116 29.81 18.11 -12.26
C ASP A 116 28.90 18.68 -11.17
N PRO A 117 29.45 19.22 -10.08
CA PRO A 117 28.65 19.72 -8.97
C PRO A 117 27.74 20.89 -9.35
N SER A 118 28.13 21.71 -10.35
CA SER A 118 27.27 22.80 -10.84
C SER A 118 25.98 22.31 -11.49
N ARG A 119 25.93 21.04 -11.91
CA ARG A 119 24.76 20.42 -12.54
C ARG A 119 23.82 19.74 -11.54
N ILE A 120 24.14 19.74 -10.25
CA ILE A 120 23.27 19.11 -9.23
C ILE A 120 21.82 19.60 -9.33
N PRO A 121 21.52 20.91 -9.40
CA PRO A 121 20.14 21.38 -9.49
C PRO A 121 19.43 20.94 -10.78
N GLU A 122 20.11 20.92 -11.91
CA GLU A 122 19.57 20.48 -13.20
C GLU A 122 19.23 18.98 -13.16
N VAL A 123 20.16 18.15 -12.68
CA VAL A 123 19.98 16.69 -12.59
C VAL A 123 18.88 16.34 -11.61
N LEU A 124 18.88 17.00 -10.44
CA LEU A 124 17.84 16.81 -9.42
C LEU A 124 16.44 17.10 -9.99
N ASN A 125 16.27 18.24 -10.65
CA ASN A 125 14.99 18.59 -11.28
C ASN A 125 14.57 17.54 -12.32
N ARG A 126 15.51 17.05 -13.14
CA ARG A 126 15.23 16.01 -14.15
C ARG A 126 14.81 14.70 -13.51
N VAL A 127 15.52 14.25 -12.48
CA VAL A 127 15.22 13.01 -11.77
C VAL A 127 13.85 13.06 -11.09
N ILE A 128 13.53 14.18 -10.42
CA ILE A 128 12.21 14.41 -9.82
C ILE A 128 11.11 14.35 -10.90
N MET A 129 11.30 15.06 -12.02
CA MET A 129 10.33 15.06 -13.11
C MET A 129 10.12 13.67 -13.72
N GLN A 130 11.17 12.86 -13.82
CA GLN A 130 11.05 11.48 -14.30
C GLN A 130 10.28 10.59 -13.30
N ALA A 131 10.59 10.70 -12.01
CA ALA A 131 9.84 9.97 -10.98
C ALA A 131 8.35 10.31 -11.02
N TRP A 132 8.03 11.59 -11.12
CA TRP A 132 6.65 12.06 -11.12
C TRP A 132 5.88 11.67 -12.39
N ARG A 133 6.49 11.84 -13.58
CA ARG A 133 5.87 11.49 -14.88
C ARG A 133 5.56 10.02 -15.00
N ASN A 134 6.48 9.17 -14.53
CA ASN A 134 6.38 7.72 -14.66
C ASN A 134 5.67 7.06 -13.47
N SER A 135 5.32 7.83 -12.43
CA SER A 135 4.79 7.29 -11.16
C SER A 135 5.65 6.11 -10.67
N ALA A 136 6.95 6.34 -10.50
CA ALA A 136 7.92 5.30 -10.13
C ALA A 136 9.18 5.93 -9.52
N PRO A 137 9.99 5.19 -8.77
CA PRO A 137 11.25 5.68 -8.25
C PRO A 137 12.22 6.11 -9.36
N ALA A 138 13.02 7.14 -9.10
CA ALA A 138 14.13 7.55 -9.94
C ALA A 138 15.37 7.84 -9.09
N GLN A 139 16.56 7.53 -9.60
CA GLN A 139 17.81 7.57 -8.87
C GLN A 139 18.71 8.71 -9.35
N MET A 140 19.23 9.46 -8.37
CA MET A 140 20.33 10.42 -8.56
C MET A 140 21.56 9.93 -7.81
N ASN A 141 22.62 9.59 -8.53
CA ASN A 141 23.87 9.11 -7.94
C ASN A 141 24.89 10.26 -7.87
N ILE A 142 25.46 10.51 -6.68
CA ILE A 142 26.35 11.67 -6.46
C ILE A 142 27.67 11.19 -5.86
N PRO A 143 28.80 11.31 -6.59
CA PRO A 143 30.11 11.06 -6.04
C PRO A 143 30.40 11.91 -4.80
N ARG A 144 30.95 11.28 -3.75
CA ARG A 144 31.09 11.91 -2.42
C ARG A 144 31.99 13.14 -2.38
N ASP A 145 32.93 13.27 -3.31
CA ASP A 145 33.81 14.44 -3.44
C ASP A 145 33.09 15.69 -3.99
N MET A 146 31.85 15.55 -4.44
CA MET A 146 30.99 16.67 -4.84
C MET A 146 30.21 17.27 -3.68
N TRP A 147 29.93 16.52 -2.61
CA TRP A 147 29.11 16.99 -1.49
C TRP A 147 29.71 18.14 -0.68
N THR A 148 31.03 18.28 -0.73
CA THR A 148 31.78 19.31 0.01
C THR A 148 32.12 20.52 -0.84
N GLN A 149 31.73 20.55 -2.12
CA GLN A 149 32.01 21.64 -3.00
C GLN A 149 30.98 22.75 -2.84
N VAL A 150 31.46 23.98 -2.84
CA VAL A 150 30.60 25.17 -2.86
C VAL A 150 30.39 25.57 -4.32
N ILE A 151 29.14 25.69 -4.72
CA ILE A 151 28.74 26.05 -6.07
C ILE A 151 27.93 27.34 -6.06
N ASP A 152 28.05 28.11 -7.14
CA ASP A 152 27.24 29.31 -7.41
C ASP A 152 26.45 29.03 -8.69
N VAL A 153 25.14 28.77 -8.52
CA VAL A 153 24.27 28.34 -9.62
C VAL A 153 22.89 28.95 -9.47
N ASP A 154 22.23 29.15 -10.60
CA ASP A 154 20.81 29.45 -10.65
C ASP A 154 19.99 28.18 -10.46
N LEU A 155 18.95 28.25 -9.60
CA LEU A 155 18.04 27.14 -9.44
C LEU A 155 17.04 27.08 -10.60
N PRO A 156 16.82 25.90 -11.20
CA PRO A 156 15.86 25.77 -12.28
C PRO A 156 14.44 26.11 -11.77
N GLN A 157 13.65 26.72 -12.63
CA GLN A 157 12.24 26.96 -12.34
C GLN A 157 11.48 25.64 -12.43
N VAL A 158 10.58 25.42 -11.46
CA VAL A 158 9.65 24.26 -11.50
C VAL A 158 8.64 24.48 -12.62
N VAL A 159 8.59 23.56 -13.57
CA VAL A 159 7.62 23.58 -14.66
C VAL A 159 6.42 22.73 -14.27
N ALA A 160 5.24 23.34 -14.24
CA ALA A 160 3.99 22.60 -14.06
C ALA A 160 3.79 21.61 -15.21
N PHE A 161 3.52 20.37 -14.88
CA PHE A 161 3.26 19.30 -15.85
C PHE A 161 1.84 18.76 -15.66
N GLU A 162 1.05 18.89 -16.69
CA GLU A 162 -0.31 18.39 -16.68
C GLU A 162 -0.36 16.91 -17.06
N ARG A 163 -1.05 16.09 -16.25
CA ARG A 163 -1.29 14.67 -16.58
C ARG A 163 -2.29 14.56 -17.73
N PRO A 164 -2.17 13.55 -18.62
CA PRO A 164 -3.06 13.39 -19.75
C PRO A 164 -4.51 13.10 -19.31
N SER A 165 -5.47 13.63 -20.07
CA SER A 165 -6.91 13.47 -19.82
C SER A 165 -7.55 12.31 -20.57
N GLY A 166 -6.75 11.51 -21.30
CA GLY A 166 -7.24 10.55 -22.26
C GLY A 166 -7.51 11.17 -23.65
N GLY A 167 -7.58 10.35 -24.68
CA GLY A 167 -8.01 10.79 -26.01
C GLY A 167 -9.52 11.01 -26.05
N GLU A 168 -9.99 12.05 -26.74
CA GLU A 168 -11.41 12.41 -26.81
C GLU A 168 -12.25 11.26 -27.38
N ASP A 169 -11.81 10.62 -28.47
CA ASP A 169 -12.52 9.49 -29.09
C ASP A 169 -12.62 8.28 -28.16
N ALA A 170 -11.54 7.96 -27.44
CA ALA A 170 -11.52 6.83 -26.51
C ALA A 170 -12.40 7.08 -25.28
N VAL A 171 -12.45 8.30 -24.79
CA VAL A 171 -13.35 8.71 -23.70
C VAL A 171 -14.80 8.67 -24.17
N ALA A 172 -15.10 9.11 -25.41
CA ALA A 172 -16.43 9.05 -26.00
C ALA A 172 -16.91 7.60 -26.18
N GLU A 173 -16.07 6.72 -26.68
CA GLU A 173 -16.41 5.30 -26.84
C GLU A 173 -16.64 4.63 -25.46
N ALA A 174 -15.82 4.96 -24.45
CA ALA A 174 -16.03 4.49 -23.09
C ALA A 174 -17.38 4.96 -22.51
N ALA A 175 -17.72 6.23 -22.67
CA ALA A 175 -19.01 6.79 -22.24
C ALA A 175 -20.18 6.10 -22.94
N LYS A 176 -20.07 5.84 -24.24
CA LYS A 176 -21.08 5.11 -25.01
C LYS A 176 -21.27 3.68 -24.50
N LEU A 177 -20.17 2.91 -24.32
CA LEU A 177 -20.23 1.54 -23.80
C LEU A 177 -20.88 1.48 -22.42
N LEU A 178 -20.54 2.42 -21.53
CA LEU A 178 -21.12 2.51 -20.20
C LEU A 178 -22.60 2.92 -20.22
N SER A 179 -23.00 3.77 -21.18
CA SER A 179 -24.41 4.18 -21.36
C SER A 179 -25.28 3.03 -21.84
N GLU A 180 -24.74 2.15 -22.68
CA GLU A 180 -25.42 0.99 -23.27
C GLU A 180 -25.38 -0.26 -22.36
N ALA A 181 -24.54 -0.23 -21.30
CA ALA A 181 -24.33 -1.38 -20.42
C ALA A 181 -25.60 -1.74 -19.61
N LYS A 182 -25.89 -3.03 -19.52
CA LYS A 182 -26.97 -3.55 -18.67
C LYS A 182 -26.49 -3.77 -17.24
N PHE A 183 -25.23 -4.16 -17.09
CA PHE A 183 -24.61 -4.40 -15.79
C PHE A 183 -23.16 -3.85 -15.74
N PRO A 184 -23.01 -2.50 -15.74
CA PRO A 184 -21.70 -1.90 -15.60
C PRO A 184 -21.14 -2.13 -14.20
N VAL A 185 -19.83 -2.46 -14.10
CA VAL A 185 -19.09 -2.56 -12.83
C VAL A 185 -17.83 -1.71 -12.94
N ILE A 186 -17.48 -1.01 -11.88
CA ILE A 186 -16.24 -0.25 -11.80
C ILE A 186 -15.26 -1.02 -10.91
N LEU A 187 -14.05 -1.24 -11.43
CA LEU A 187 -12.93 -1.75 -10.64
C LEU A 187 -11.95 -0.62 -10.39
N SER A 188 -11.91 -0.15 -9.15
CA SER A 188 -11.10 0.97 -8.70
C SER A 188 -9.73 0.51 -8.19
N GLY A 189 -8.66 1.23 -8.56
CA GLY A 189 -7.29 0.89 -8.16
C GLY A 189 -6.47 2.10 -7.66
N ALA A 190 -5.15 1.89 -7.56
CA ALA A 190 -4.19 2.88 -7.08
C ALA A 190 -4.32 4.25 -7.77
N GLY A 191 -4.56 4.27 -9.08
CA GLY A 191 -4.68 5.52 -9.84
C GLY A 191 -5.80 6.43 -9.35
N VAL A 192 -6.88 5.88 -8.80
CA VAL A 192 -7.97 6.66 -8.20
C VAL A 192 -7.51 7.35 -6.91
N VAL A 193 -6.79 6.64 -6.05
CA VAL A 193 -6.24 7.20 -4.80
C VAL A 193 -5.17 8.25 -5.10
N LEU A 194 -4.23 7.92 -5.98
CA LEU A 194 -3.09 8.79 -6.32
C LEU A 194 -3.49 10.07 -7.05
N SER A 195 -4.57 10.04 -7.83
CA SER A 195 -5.08 11.23 -8.53
C SER A 195 -6.12 12.02 -7.73
N GLY A 196 -6.44 11.59 -6.50
CA GLY A 196 -7.51 12.23 -5.70
C GLY A 196 -8.91 12.07 -6.32
N ALA A 197 -9.14 11.04 -7.14
CA ALA A 197 -10.32 10.88 -7.98
C ALA A 197 -11.54 10.26 -7.30
N ILE A 198 -11.47 9.98 -6.00
CA ILE A 198 -12.60 9.35 -5.26
C ILE A 198 -13.90 10.15 -5.41
N PRO A 199 -13.93 11.50 -5.31
CA PRO A 199 -15.17 12.25 -5.51
C PRO A 199 -15.74 12.14 -6.93
N ASP A 200 -14.89 12.06 -7.96
CA ASP A 200 -15.30 11.89 -9.34
C ASP A 200 -15.81 10.46 -9.60
N LEU A 201 -15.15 9.47 -8.98
CA LEU A 201 -15.59 8.07 -9.02
C LEU A 201 -16.97 7.88 -8.37
N ILE A 202 -17.23 8.51 -7.21
CA ILE A 202 -18.55 8.47 -6.55
C ILE A 202 -19.63 8.98 -7.51
N LYS A 203 -19.43 10.17 -8.10
CA LYS A 203 -20.38 10.76 -9.06
C LYS A 203 -20.61 9.84 -10.26
N LEU A 204 -19.55 9.22 -10.78
CA LEU A 204 -19.65 8.30 -11.93
C LEU A 204 -20.40 7.03 -11.56
N ALA A 205 -20.11 6.44 -10.41
CA ALA A 205 -20.77 5.24 -9.89
C ALA A 205 -22.27 5.49 -9.66
N GLU A 206 -22.61 6.60 -9.02
CA GLU A 206 -24.01 7.01 -8.78
C GLU A 206 -24.76 7.31 -10.08
N ARG A 207 -24.09 7.97 -11.04
CA ARG A 207 -24.69 8.30 -12.34
C ARG A 207 -25.07 7.05 -13.13
N LEU A 208 -24.27 5.98 -13.01
CA LEU A 208 -24.47 4.69 -13.69
C LEU A 208 -25.22 3.66 -12.83
N ASP A 209 -25.41 3.91 -11.53
CA ASP A 209 -25.72 2.90 -10.51
C ASP A 209 -24.82 1.66 -10.62
N ALA A 210 -23.55 1.90 -10.90
CA ALA A 210 -22.55 0.86 -11.07
C ALA A 210 -21.94 0.47 -9.72
N PRO A 211 -21.98 -0.81 -9.33
CA PRO A 211 -21.24 -1.28 -8.17
C PRO A 211 -19.74 -1.09 -8.37
N VAL A 212 -19.05 -0.76 -7.28
CA VAL A 212 -17.61 -0.51 -7.27
C VAL A 212 -16.90 -1.58 -6.46
N CYS A 213 -16.03 -2.32 -7.14
CA CYS A 213 -15.04 -3.19 -6.51
C CYS A 213 -13.72 -2.44 -6.39
N SER A 214 -12.93 -2.69 -5.35
CA SER A 214 -11.57 -2.18 -5.23
C SER A 214 -10.54 -3.29 -5.45
N ASN A 215 -9.29 -2.92 -5.65
CA ASN A 215 -8.17 -3.87 -5.55
C ASN A 215 -7.85 -4.13 -4.08
N TYR A 216 -7.39 -5.34 -3.73
CA TYR A 216 -7.03 -5.69 -2.35
C TYR A 216 -5.94 -4.75 -1.76
N GLN A 217 -5.11 -4.14 -2.58
CA GLN A 217 -4.06 -3.20 -2.16
C GLN A 217 -4.57 -1.77 -1.92
N HIS A 218 -5.78 -1.47 -2.38
CA HIS A 218 -6.41 -0.15 -2.32
C HIS A 218 -7.88 -0.26 -1.94
N ASN A 219 -8.13 -0.89 -0.78
CA ASN A 219 -9.47 -0.94 -0.18
C ASN A 219 -10.02 0.45 0.11
N ASP A 220 -9.14 1.44 0.19
CA ASP A 220 -9.41 2.85 0.41
C ASP A 220 -9.72 3.64 -0.87
N SER A 221 -9.83 2.99 -2.03
CA SER A 221 -10.11 3.68 -3.31
C SER A 221 -11.58 4.02 -3.54
N PHE A 222 -12.47 3.59 -2.65
CA PHE A 222 -13.90 3.94 -2.64
C PHE A 222 -14.47 3.81 -1.23
N PRO A 223 -15.35 4.74 -0.79
CA PRO A 223 -15.92 4.69 0.57
C PRO A 223 -16.65 3.39 0.86
N GLY A 224 -16.24 2.66 1.91
CA GLY A 224 -16.78 1.35 2.24
C GLY A 224 -18.23 1.37 2.71
N SER A 225 -18.69 2.48 3.32
CA SER A 225 -20.07 2.70 3.72
C SER A 225 -21.02 2.93 2.55
N HIS A 226 -20.48 3.32 1.37
CA HIS A 226 -21.31 3.64 0.21
C HIS A 226 -22.15 2.42 -0.23
N PRO A 227 -23.46 2.60 -0.61
CA PRO A 227 -24.32 1.49 -1.01
C PRO A 227 -23.79 0.66 -2.18
N LEU A 228 -23.05 1.28 -3.10
CA LEU A 228 -22.44 0.63 -4.26
C LEU A 228 -21.07 -0.01 -3.97
N ALA A 229 -20.51 0.13 -2.77
CA ALA A 229 -19.22 -0.47 -2.41
C ALA A 229 -19.35 -1.98 -2.25
N MET A 230 -18.55 -2.75 -3.00
CA MET A 230 -18.55 -4.21 -2.99
C MET A 230 -17.31 -4.80 -2.32
N GLY A 231 -16.35 -3.96 -1.93
CA GLY A 231 -15.07 -4.39 -1.33
C GLY A 231 -14.04 -4.85 -2.34
N PRO A 232 -12.88 -5.33 -1.86
CA PRO A 232 -11.73 -5.66 -2.70
C PRO A 232 -11.88 -6.99 -3.42
N LEU A 233 -11.36 -7.04 -4.65
CA LEU A 233 -11.15 -8.30 -5.38
C LEU A 233 -9.75 -8.87 -5.07
N GLY A 234 -9.52 -10.09 -5.51
CA GLY A 234 -8.23 -10.77 -5.41
C GLY A 234 -8.03 -11.48 -4.07
N TYR A 235 -6.80 -11.56 -3.64
CA TYR A 235 -6.36 -12.41 -2.54
C TYR A 235 -7.15 -12.16 -1.24
N ASN A 236 -7.99 -13.12 -0.85
CA ASN A 236 -8.87 -13.07 0.33
C ASN A 236 -9.75 -11.80 0.43
N GLY A 237 -10.15 -11.25 -0.70
CA GLY A 237 -10.99 -10.07 -0.75
C GLY A 237 -12.47 -10.35 -0.44
N SER A 238 -13.36 -9.56 -1.03
CA SER A 238 -14.81 -9.66 -0.86
C SER A 238 -15.43 -10.68 -1.80
N LYS A 239 -16.07 -11.70 -1.27
CA LYS A 239 -16.88 -12.64 -2.06
C LYS A 239 -18.03 -11.92 -2.77
N ALA A 240 -18.63 -10.92 -2.13
CA ALA A 240 -19.67 -10.11 -2.75
C ALA A 240 -19.15 -9.37 -3.99
N GLY A 241 -17.95 -8.79 -3.93
CA GLY A 241 -17.31 -8.16 -5.08
C GLY A 241 -17.09 -9.15 -6.22
N MET A 242 -16.62 -10.37 -5.91
CA MET A 242 -16.39 -11.43 -6.89
C MET A 242 -17.69 -11.87 -7.59
N GLU A 243 -18.76 -12.08 -6.82
CA GLU A 243 -20.07 -12.46 -7.37
C GLU A 243 -20.72 -11.37 -8.22
N ILE A 244 -20.48 -10.11 -7.89
CA ILE A 244 -21.04 -8.98 -8.64
C ILE A 244 -20.28 -8.72 -9.93
N ILE A 245 -18.94 -8.71 -9.90
CA ILE A 245 -18.16 -8.45 -11.14
C ILE A 245 -18.36 -9.56 -12.17
N GLN A 246 -18.62 -10.80 -11.74
CA GLN A 246 -18.92 -11.92 -12.63
C GLN A 246 -20.13 -11.66 -13.55
N LYS A 247 -21.05 -10.78 -13.13
CA LYS A 247 -22.26 -10.45 -13.88
C LYS A 247 -22.09 -9.28 -14.85
N ALA A 248 -20.91 -8.65 -14.85
CA ALA A 248 -20.66 -7.48 -15.66
C ALA A 248 -20.70 -7.78 -17.17
N ASP A 249 -21.38 -6.95 -17.93
CA ASP A 249 -21.25 -6.87 -19.39
C ASP A 249 -20.26 -5.78 -19.83
N VAL A 250 -20.02 -4.79 -18.96
CA VAL A 250 -18.97 -3.79 -19.12
C VAL A 250 -18.23 -3.59 -17.79
N VAL A 251 -16.89 -3.67 -17.82
CA VAL A 251 -16.05 -3.34 -16.67
C VAL A 251 -15.23 -2.09 -16.98
N LEU A 252 -15.38 -1.05 -16.16
CA LEU A 252 -14.49 0.10 -16.14
C LEU A 252 -13.37 -0.14 -15.12
N ALA A 253 -12.21 -0.52 -15.59
CA ALA A 253 -10.99 -0.66 -14.80
C ALA A 253 -10.29 0.69 -14.69
N LEU A 254 -10.58 1.46 -13.62
CA LEU A 254 -10.15 2.83 -13.44
C LEU A 254 -8.90 2.90 -12.56
N GLY A 255 -7.77 3.31 -13.16
CA GLY A 255 -6.50 3.44 -12.45
C GLY A 255 -5.97 2.11 -11.89
N THR A 256 -6.20 1.01 -12.60
CA THR A 256 -5.73 -0.32 -12.24
C THR A 256 -5.14 -1.05 -13.43
N ARG A 257 -3.98 -1.66 -13.22
CA ARG A 257 -3.27 -2.44 -14.24
C ARG A 257 -3.81 -3.87 -14.43
N LEU A 258 -4.87 -4.25 -13.70
CA LEU A 258 -5.50 -5.58 -13.79
C LEU A 258 -4.51 -6.74 -13.58
N ASN A 259 -3.55 -6.60 -12.66
CA ASN A 259 -2.54 -7.62 -12.45
C ASN A 259 -3.15 -8.97 -12.00
N PRO A 260 -2.50 -10.10 -12.31
CA PRO A 260 -3.05 -11.42 -11.99
C PRO A 260 -3.35 -11.63 -10.50
N PHE A 261 -2.52 -11.11 -9.61
CA PHE A 261 -2.70 -11.28 -8.17
C PHE A 261 -3.93 -10.50 -7.64
N SER A 262 -4.19 -9.29 -8.15
CA SER A 262 -5.40 -8.52 -7.79
C SER A 262 -6.70 -9.07 -8.41
N THR A 263 -6.58 -10.02 -9.33
CA THR A 263 -7.73 -10.67 -9.97
C THR A 263 -7.72 -12.19 -9.76
N LEU A 264 -7.01 -12.68 -8.74
CA LEU A 264 -7.01 -14.10 -8.37
C LEU A 264 -8.44 -14.57 -8.05
N PRO A 265 -8.85 -15.75 -8.55
CA PRO A 265 -10.04 -16.42 -8.07
C PRO A 265 -10.00 -16.63 -6.55
N GLY A 266 -11.16 -16.60 -5.91
CA GLY A 266 -11.30 -16.83 -4.48
C GLY A 266 -12.61 -17.50 -4.16
N TYR A 267 -12.69 -18.18 -3.04
CA TYR A 267 -13.89 -18.87 -2.57
C TYR A 267 -14.47 -19.88 -3.58
N GLY A 268 -13.61 -20.52 -4.40
CA GLY A 268 -14.02 -21.43 -5.46
C GLY A 268 -14.73 -20.75 -6.65
N ILE A 269 -14.62 -19.41 -6.79
CA ILE A 269 -15.30 -18.65 -7.84
C ILE A 269 -14.28 -18.16 -8.88
N ASP A 270 -14.38 -18.67 -10.14
CA ASP A 270 -13.73 -18.03 -11.31
C ASP A 270 -14.59 -16.84 -11.73
N TYR A 271 -14.39 -15.71 -11.08
CA TYR A 271 -15.30 -14.57 -11.15
C TYR A 271 -15.02 -13.60 -12.30
N TRP A 272 -13.91 -13.73 -13.04
CA TRP A 272 -13.61 -12.77 -14.08
C TRP A 272 -14.60 -12.89 -15.25
N PRO A 273 -15.30 -11.80 -15.64
CA PRO A 273 -16.31 -11.86 -16.69
C PRO A 273 -15.65 -11.96 -18.08
N LYS A 274 -15.64 -13.18 -18.64
CA LYS A 274 -14.90 -13.51 -19.90
C LYS A 274 -15.44 -12.78 -21.12
N ASP A 275 -16.75 -12.49 -21.16
CA ASP A 275 -17.43 -11.87 -22.29
C ASP A 275 -17.67 -10.37 -22.11
N ALA A 276 -17.31 -9.80 -20.97
CA ALA A 276 -17.46 -8.38 -20.71
C ALA A 276 -16.53 -7.53 -21.58
N LYS A 277 -17.03 -6.36 -22.00
CA LYS A 277 -16.22 -5.32 -22.61
C LYS A 277 -15.42 -4.62 -21.52
N ILE A 278 -14.10 -4.59 -21.65
CA ILE A 278 -13.20 -3.99 -20.66
C ILE A 278 -12.74 -2.62 -21.15
N ILE A 279 -13.02 -1.59 -20.37
CA ILE A 279 -12.46 -0.24 -20.52
C ILE A 279 -11.35 -0.13 -19.48
N GLN A 280 -10.09 0.04 -19.90
CA GLN A 280 -8.96 0.16 -18.99
C GLN A 280 -8.36 1.56 -19.06
N VAL A 281 -8.28 2.22 -17.91
CA VAL A 281 -7.67 3.54 -17.73
C VAL A 281 -6.41 3.39 -16.89
N ASP A 282 -5.27 3.76 -17.45
CA ASP A 282 -4.00 3.77 -16.75
C ASP A 282 -3.16 4.98 -17.20
N ILE A 283 -2.37 5.54 -16.28
CA ILE A 283 -1.45 6.63 -16.61
C ILE A 283 -0.29 6.15 -17.49
N ASN A 284 0.09 4.88 -17.37
CA ASN A 284 1.13 4.23 -18.14
C ASN A 284 0.53 3.35 -19.25
N ALA A 285 0.75 3.74 -20.51
CA ALA A 285 0.26 3.01 -21.67
C ALA A 285 0.72 1.55 -21.72
N ASP A 286 1.93 1.23 -21.22
CA ASP A 286 2.49 -0.13 -21.23
C ASP A 286 1.72 -1.11 -20.33
N ARG A 287 0.82 -0.61 -19.49
CA ARG A 287 -0.03 -1.42 -18.61
C ARG A 287 -1.40 -1.75 -19.19
N ILE A 288 -1.79 -1.05 -20.28
CA ILE A 288 -3.08 -1.25 -20.92
C ILE A 288 -3.05 -2.52 -21.79
N GLY A 289 -3.99 -3.43 -21.53
CA GLY A 289 -4.09 -4.69 -22.27
C GLY A 289 -3.03 -5.74 -21.93
N LEU A 290 -2.18 -5.51 -20.91
CA LEU A 290 -1.08 -6.41 -20.56
C LEU A 290 -1.56 -7.80 -20.09
N THR A 291 -2.65 -7.86 -19.33
CA THR A 291 -3.10 -9.09 -18.65
C THR A 291 -4.49 -9.53 -19.04
N LYS A 292 -5.31 -8.64 -19.53
CA LYS A 292 -6.70 -8.90 -19.92
C LYS A 292 -6.96 -8.34 -21.31
N LYS A 293 -7.87 -8.97 -22.06
CA LYS A 293 -8.33 -8.43 -23.34
C LYS A 293 -9.11 -7.14 -23.09
N VAL A 294 -8.62 -6.02 -23.60
CA VAL A 294 -9.21 -4.69 -23.43
C VAL A 294 -9.97 -4.29 -24.70
N THR A 295 -11.16 -3.73 -24.53
CA THR A 295 -11.99 -3.20 -25.63
C THR A 295 -11.62 -1.75 -25.92
N VAL A 296 -11.50 -0.92 -24.86
CA VAL A 296 -11.08 0.48 -24.95
C VAL A 296 -9.94 0.74 -23.97
N GLY A 297 -8.78 1.12 -24.46
CA GLY A 297 -7.63 1.52 -23.66
C GLY A 297 -7.52 3.04 -23.62
N ILE A 298 -7.39 3.63 -22.42
CA ILE A 298 -7.28 5.07 -22.23
C ILE A 298 -6.03 5.38 -21.42
N GLN A 299 -5.03 5.99 -22.06
CA GLN A 299 -3.89 6.52 -21.33
C GLN A 299 -4.27 7.86 -20.71
N GLY A 300 -4.43 7.92 -19.39
CA GLY A 300 -4.83 9.15 -18.73
C GLY A 300 -4.87 9.06 -17.21
N ASP A 301 -4.93 10.24 -16.59
CA ASP A 301 -5.18 10.39 -15.16
C ASP A 301 -6.59 9.93 -14.83
N ALA A 302 -6.73 9.09 -13.80
CA ALA A 302 -8.02 8.46 -13.47
C ALA A 302 -9.13 9.49 -13.19
N GLY A 303 -8.81 10.60 -12.50
CA GLY A 303 -9.79 11.65 -12.21
C GLY A 303 -10.20 12.43 -13.45
N LYS A 304 -9.23 12.80 -14.30
CA LYS A 304 -9.53 13.53 -15.55
C LYS A 304 -10.37 12.68 -16.50
N VAL A 305 -10.03 11.40 -16.64
CA VAL A 305 -10.79 10.48 -17.49
C VAL A 305 -12.17 10.22 -16.92
N ALA A 306 -12.32 10.04 -15.60
CA ALA A 306 -13.64 9.88 -14.96
C ALA A 306 -14.54 11.09 -15.20
N ARG A 307 -14.02 12.31 -15.05
CA ARG A 307 -14.75 13.55 -15.38
C ARG A 307 -15.09 13.64 -16.87
N GLY A 308 -14.18 13.26 -17.75
CA GLY A 308 -14.41 13.23 -19.20
C GLY A 308 -15.54 12.28 -19.59
N ILE A 309 -15.53 11.06 -19.05
CA ILE A 309 -16.61 10.08 -19.24
C ILE A 309 -17.92 10.64 -18.71
N LEU A 310 -17.94 11.15 -17.47
CA LEU A 310 -19.13 11.70 -16.83
C LEU A 310 -19.77 12.83 -17.65
N ALA A 311 -18.95 13.70 -18.23
CA ALA A 311 -19.41 14.81 -19.08
C ALA A 311 -20.06 14.35 -20.39
N GLN A 312 -19.67 13.17 -20.90
CA GLN A 312 -20.18 12.61 -22.15
C GLN A 312 -21.33 11.60 -21.95
N LEU A 313 -21.63 11.19 -20.71
CA LEU A 313 -22.78 10.35 -20.43
C LEU A 313 -24.08 11.12 -20.73
N SER A 314 -24.73 10.79 -21.85
CA SER A 314 -26.01 11.41 -22.28
C SER A 314 -27.20 10.65 -21.71
N GLY A 315 -28.31 11.37 -21.48
CA GLY A 315 -29.63 10.82 -21.14
C GLY A 315 -29.67 10.04 -19.81
N THR A 316 -30.64 9.15 -19.72
CA THR A 316 -30.83 8.19 -18.63
C THR A 316 -29.97 6.93 -18.91
N ALA A 317 -28.65 7.05 -18.79
CA ALA A 317 -27.74 5.93 -19.05
C ALA A 317 -28.10 4.72 -18.17
N GLY A 318 -28.37 3.58 -18.81
CA GLY A 318 -28.50 2.29 -18.16
C GLY A 318 -29.78 2.04 -17.36
N ASP A 319 -30.92 2.66 -17.69
CA ASP A 319 -32.20 2.48 -16.96
C ASP A 319 -32.77 1.05 -17.06
N ALA A 320 -32.44 0.31 -18.11
CA ALA A 320 -32.89 -1.07 -18.23
C ALA A 320 -32.26 -1.96 -17.12
N GLY A 321 -33.10 -2.47 -16.23
CA GLY A 321 -32.69 -3.34 -15.12
C GLY A 321 -32.03 -2.62 -13.92
N ARG A 322 -32.10 -1.30 -13.86
CA ARG A 322 -31.45 -0.50 -12.80
C ARG A 322 -31.96 -0.85 -11.40
N ALA A 323 -33.29 -1.01 -11.23
CA ALA A 323 -33.90 -1.37 -9.95
C ALA A 323 -33.46 -2.76 -9.50
N ASP A 324 -33.46 -3.73 -10.43
CA ASP A 324 -33.06 -5.10 -10.17
C ASP A 324 -31.57 -5.20 -9.80
N ARG A 325 -30.72 -4.41 -10.46
CA ARG A 325 -29.28 -4.32 -10.16
C ARG A 325 -29.04 -3.78 -8.74
N LYS A 326 -29.72 -2.69 -8.35
CA LYS A 326 -29.64 -2.13 -7.00
C LYS A 326 -30.07 -3.16 -5.93
N ALA A 327 -31.17 -3.85 -6.17
CA ALA A 327 -31.67 -4.88 -5.26
C ALA A 327 -30.66 -6.04 -5.13
N LEU A 328 -30.10 -6.49 -6.25
CA LEU A 328 -29.09 -7.55 -6.28
C LEU A 328 -27.81 -7.15 -5.52
N VAL A 329 -27.32 -5.93 -5.75
CA VAL A 329 -26.13 -5.38 -5.05
C VAL A 329 -26.36 -5.37 -3.54
N ALA A 330 -27.49 -4.83 -3.08
CA ALA A 330 -27.83 -4.76 -1.67
C ALA A 330 -27.96 -6.18 -1.05
N GLN A 331 -28.64 -7.09 -1.75
CA GLN A 331 -28.79 -8.48 -1.30
C GLN A 331 -27.45 -9.20 -1.19
N THR A 332 -26.61 -9.07 -2.22
CA THR A 332 -25.29 -9.75 -2.23
C THR A 332 -24.38 -9.19 -1.13
N LYS A 333 -24.37 -7.88 -0.92
CA LYS A 333 -23.63 -7.24 0.18
C LYS A 333 -24.11 -7.73 1.56
N SER A 334 -25.43 -7.80 1.77
CA SER A 334 -26.00 -8.28 3.05
C SER A 334 -25.68 -9.76 3.29
N ARG A 335 -25.82 -10.62 2.27
CA ARG A 335 -25.48 -12.04 2.38
C ARG A 335 -24.00 -12.24 2.74
N TRP A 336 -23.09 -11.51 2.07
CA TRP A 336 -21.66 -11.58 2.40
C TRP A 336 -21.36 -11.13 3.82
N ALA A 337 -21.98 -10.04 4.29
CA ALA A 337 -21.81 -9.58 5.66
C ALA A 337 -22.25 -10.66 6.70
N GLN A 338 -23.36 -11.36 6.42
CA GLN A 338 -23.83 -12.47 7.25
C GLN A 338 -22.87 -13.68 7.19
N GLU A 339 -22.41 -14.05 5.98
CA GLU A 339 -21.44 -15.14 5.79
C GLU A 339 -20.12 -14.83 6.49
N LEU A 340 -19.60 -13.61 6.34
CA LEU A 340 -18.37 -13.17 7.00
C LEU A 340 -18.53 -13.21 8.53
N SER A 341 -19.70 -12.84 9.05
CA SER A 341 -19.98 -12.93 10.48
C SER A 341 -20.06 -14.38 10.97
N SER A 342 -20.61 -15.29 10.16
CA SER A 342 -20.63 -16.72 10.55
C SER A 342 -19.22 -17.32 10.59
N LEU A 343 -18.36 -16.92 9.64
CA LEU A 343 -16.94 -17.35 9.64
C LEU A 343 -16.16 -16.89 10.88
N ASP A 344 -16.56 -15.80 11.52
CA ASP A 344 -15.95 -15.32 12.76
C ASP A 344 -16.26 -16.22 13.97
N HIS A 345 -17.37 -16.94 13.90
CA HIS A 345 -17.88 -17.82 14.95
C HIS A 345 -17.65 -19.31 14.67
N GLU A 346 -17.24 -19.67 13.46
CA GLU A 346 -16.82 -21.03 13.18
C GLU A 346 -15.56 -21.31 14.02
N ASP A 347 -15.75 -21.97 15.15
CA ASP A 347 -14.70 -22.69 15.83
C ASP A 347 -14.24 -23.76 14.86
N ASP A 348 -13.22 -23.43 14.10
CA ASP A 348 -12.52 -24.40 13.31
C ASP A 348 -12.86 -24.59 11.85
N ASP A 349 -11.84 -24.70 11.10
CA ASP A 349 -11.78 -25.50 9.89
C ASP A 349 -11.89 -27.00 10.29
N PRO A 350 -13.04 -27.66 10.12
CA PRO A 350 -13.23 -29.06 10.56
C PRO A 350 -12.47 -30.06 9.69
N GLY A 351 -11.68 -29.57 8.71
CA GLY A 351 -11.25 -30.39 7.58
C GLY A 351 -9.84 -30.96 7.63
N THR A 352 -9.02 -30.67 8.61
CA THR A 352 -7.67 -31.23 8.61
C THR A 352 -7.35 -31.95 9.93
N GLU A 353 -6.99 -33.23 9.83
CA GLU A 353 -6.38 -34.04 10.92
C GLU A 353 -5.19 -33.33 11.61
N TRP A 354 -4.65 -32.30 10.99
CA TRP A 354 -3.55 -31.45 11.43
C TRP A 354 -3.90 -30.55 12.63
N ASN A 355 -5.15 -30.11 12.73
CA ASN A 355 -5.59 -29.27 13.84
C ASN A 355 -5.89 -30.06 15.12
N SER A 356 -6.08 -31.38 15.02
CA SER A 356 -6.47 -32.21 16.16
C SER A 356 -5.45 -32.22 17.31
N GLY A 357 -4.16 -32.04 17.04
CA GLY A 357 -3.10 -31.95 18.04
C GLY A 357 -2.89 -30.57 18.66
N ALA A 358 -3.21 -29.49 17.93
CA ALA A 358 -3.07 -28.11 18.39
C ALA A 358 -4.26 -27.66 19.25
N ARG A 359 -5.46 -28.13 18.94
CA ARG A 359 -6.73 -27.79 19.63
C ARG A 359 -6.72 -27.99 21.13
N THR A 360 -6.03 -28.99 21.61
CA THR A 360 -6.02 -29.32 23.05
C THR A 360 -5.14 -28.40 23.89
N ARG A 361 -4.29 -27.59 23.26
CA ARG A 361 -3.38 -26.67 23.98
C ARG A 361 -3.83 -25.21 23.93
N ASP A 362 -4.56 -24.80 22.91
CA ASP A 362 -4.83 -23.39 22.60
C ASP A 362 -6.35 -23.10 22.45
N ALA A 363 -7.22 -23.95 23.04
CA ALA A 363 -8.68 -23.83 22.92
C ALA A 363 -9.27 -22.49 23.39
N ASP A 364 -8.52 -21.74 24.19
CA ASP A 364 -8.94 -20.44 24.73
C ASP A 364 -8.41 -19.24 23.92
N LEU A 365 -7.70 -19.47 22.80
CA LEU A 365 -7.16 -18.41 21.97
C LEU A 365 -8.10 -18.07 20.80
N MET A 366 -8.12 -16.81 20.42
CA MET A 366 -8.94 -16.35 19.29
C MET A 366 -8.38 -16.78 17.94
N SER A 367 -9.26 -16.95 16.95
CA SER A 367 -8.87 -17.13 15.54
C SER A 367 -8.42 -15.82 14.92
N PRO A 368 -7.69 -15.84 13.80
CA PRO A 368 -7.34 -14.62 13.06
C PRO A 368 -8.57 -13.80 12.63
N ARG A 369 -9.70 -14.43 12.33
CA ARG A 369 -10.95 -13.76 11.97
C ARG A 369 -11.56 -13.03 13.15
N GLN A 370 -11.62 -13.66 14.32
CA GLN A 370 -12.05 -13.04 15.57
C GLN A 370 -11.16 -11.84 15.93
N ALA A 371 -9.85 -11.97 15.75
CA ALA A 371 -8.93 -10.86 15.96
C ALA A 371 -9.21 -9.69 15.01
N TRP A 372 -9.42 -9.94 13.71
CA TRP A 372 -9.77 -8.89 12.75
C TRP A 372 -11.12 -8.24 13.05
N ARG A 373 -12.10 -9.00 13.55
CA ARG A 373 -13.39 -8.45 13.99
C ARG A 373 -13.21 -7.45 15.15
N ALA A 374 -12.43 -7.82 16.16
CA ALA A 374 -12.11 -6.94 17.29
C ALA A 374 -11.34 -5.69 16.84
N ILE A 375 -10.38 -5.84 15.91
CA ILE A 375 -9.62 -4.74 15.33
C ILE A 375 -10.56 -3.73 14.66
N MET A 376 -11.49 -4.20 13.83
CA MET A 376 -12.41 -3.31 13.11
C MET A 376 -13.39 -2.56 14.01
N GLN A 377 -13.60 -3.02 15.22
CA GLN A 377 -14.41 -2.31 16.22
C GLN A 377 -13.64 -1.21 16.95
N ALA A 378 -12.31 -1.33 17.02
CA ALA A 378 -11.45 -0.46 17.82
C ALA A 378 -10.65 0.56 16.99
N VAL A 379 -10.37 0.26 15.72
CA VAL A 379 -9.57 1.14 14.85
C VAL A 379 -10.36 2.40 14.50
N PRO A 380 -9.81 3.62 14.74
CA PRO A 380 -10.46 4.87 14.35
C PRO A 380 -10.68 4.95 12.83
N ALA A 381 -11.81 5.51 12.43
CA ALA A 381 -12.20 5.61 11.00
C ALA A 381 -11.23 6.46 10.16
N ASP A 382 -10.50 7.37 10.79
CA ASP A 382 -9.51 8.24 10.15
C ASP A 382 -8.08 7.71 10.23
N ALA A 383 -7.86 6.55 10.89
CA ALA A 383 -6.54 5.96 11.03
C ALA A 383 -5.92 5.59 9.67
N ILE A 384 -4.61 5.74 9.58
CA ILE A 384 -3.81 5.13 8.52
C ILE A 384 -3.42 3.73 8.99
N VAL A 385 -3.74 2.75 8.16
CA VAL A 385 -3.50 1.33 8.44
C VAL A 385 -2.47 0.78 7.47
N SER A 386 -1.49 0.07 7.99
CA SER A 386 -0.56 -0.72 7.17
C SER A 386 -0.69 -2.20 7.50
N SER A 387 -0.85 -3.01 6.46
CA SER A 387 -0.85 -4.47 6.58
C SER A 387 0.43 -5.04 5.98
N ASP A 388 1.06 -5.98 6.69
CA ASP A 388 2.15 -6.78 6.13
C ASP A 388 1.61 -7.87 5.19
N ILE A 389 2.47 -8.71 4.65
CA ILE A 389 2.08 -9.91 3.90
C ILE A 389 1.99 -11.12 4.84
N GLY A 390 1.32 -12.17 4.39
CA GLY A 390 1.11 -13.44 5.11
C GLY A 390 -0.36 -13.73 5.38
N ASN A 391 -0.65 -14.94 5.85
CA ASN A 391 -2.05 -15.42 5.98
C ASN A 391 -2.90 -14.57 6.93
N ASN A 392 -2.36 -14.20 8.10
CA ASN A 392 -3.12 -13.41 9.08
C ASN A 392 -3.49 -12.03 8.53
N CYS A 393 -2.57 -11.40 7.78
CA CYS A 393 -2.83 -10.12 7.13
C CYS A 393 -3.75 -10.26 5.92
N ALA A 394 -3.60 -11.34 5.14
CA ALA A 394 -4.45 -11.61 3.99
C ALA A 394 -5.93 -11.81 4.37
N ILE A 395 -6.20 -12.50 5.48
CA ILE A 395 -7.54 -12.62 6.06
C ILE A 395 -8.13 -11.22 6.30
N GLY A 396 -7.31 -10.28 6.73
CA GLY A 396 -7.68 -8.88 6.92
C GLY A 396 -8.20 -8.18 5.68
N ASN A 397 -7.92 -8.65 4.46
CA ASN A 397 -8.42 -7.99 3.24
C ASN A 397 -9.94 -7.95 3.14
N ALA A 398 -10.65 -8.88 3.80
CA ALA A 398 -12.12 -8.94 3.81
C ALA A 398 -12.77 -8.01 4.85
N TYR A 399 -12.03 -7.47 5.82
CA TYR A 399 -12.57 -6.77 6.99
C TYR A 399 -12.47 -5.24 6.93
N PRO A 400 -11.30 -4.62 6.67
CA PRO A 400 -11.17 -3.18 6.72
C PRO A 400 -12.02 -2.47 5.67
N THR A 401 -12.73 -1.43 6.10
CA THR A 401 -13.40 -0.47 5.25
C THR A 401 -12.86 0.91 5.53
N PHE A 402 -12.71 1.72 4.49
CA PHE A 402 -12.16 3.08 4.57
C PHE A 402 -13.16 4.05 3.97
N GLU A 403 -13.24 5.26 4.53
CA GLU A 403 -14.13 6.32 4.02
C GLU A 403 -13.39 7.36 3.18
N ALA A 404 -12.06 7.33 3.19
CA ALA A 404 -11.20 8.22 2.43
C ALA A 404 -9.99 7.48 1.87
N GLY A 405 -9.41 7.99 0.80
CA GLY A 405 -8.17 7.47 0.23
C GLY A 405 -6.95 7.78 1.09
N ARG A 406 -5.83 7.11 0.78
CA ARG A 406 -4.54 7.24 1.48
C ARG A 406 -4.60 6.83 2.95
N LYS A 407 -5.46 5.86 3.23
CA LYS A 407 -5.66 5.30 4.56
C LYS A 407 -5.19 3.85 4.67
N TYR A 408 -4.85 3.21 3.55
CA TYR A 408 -4.41 1.83 3.52
C TYR A 408 -3.07 1.68 2.80
N LEU A 409 -2.11 1.06 3.49
CA LEU A 409 -0.79 0.71 2.98
C LEU A 409 -0.64 -0.82 2.94
N ALA A 410 -0.17 -1.33 1.82
CA ALA A 410 0.07 -2.76 1.64
C ALA A 410 1.38 -2.98 0.86
N PRO A 411 2.08 -4.11 1.06
CA PRO A 411 3.39 -4.37 0.46
C PRO A 411 3.36 -4.52 -1.06
N GLY A 412 2.18 -4.51 -1.65
CA GLY A 412 2.00 -4.54 -3.08
C GLY A 412 2.30 -5.89 -3.70
N LEU A 413 2.57 -5.88 -5.02
CA LEU A 413 2.87 -7.09 -5.78
C LEU A 413 4.28 -7.62 -5.52
N PHE A 414 5.19 -6.78 -5.10
CA PHE A 414 6.53 -7.24 -4.71
C PHE A 414 6.46 -8.07 -3.44
N GLY A 415 5.53 -7.73 -2.54
CA GLY A 415 5.15 -8.53 -1.38
C GLY A 415 6.26 -8.82 -0.38
N PRO A 416 7.12 -7.87 0.01
CA PRO A 416 8.14 -8.14 1.00
C PRO A 416 7.52 -8.37 2.37
N CYS A 417 7.95 -9.41 3.07
CA CYS A 417 7.74 -9.53 4.50
C CYS A 417 8.53 -8.45 5.25
N GLY A 418 8.02 -7.98 6.39
CA GLY A 418 8.63 -6.90 7.16
C GLY A 418 8.27 -5.50 6.66
N TYR A 419 7.18 -5.36 5.88
CA TYR A 419 6.69 -4.08 5.37
C TYR A 419 5.85 -3.31 6.40
N GLY A 420 4.98 -4.00 7.12
CA GLY A 420 3.93 -3.39 7.94
C GLY A 420 4.46 -2.46 9.02
N PHE A 421 5.53 -2.85 9.71
CA PHE A 421 6.10 -2.06 10.79
C PHE A 421 6.86 -0.81 10.30
N PRO A 422 7.86 -0.89 9.42
CA PRO A 422 8.58 0.30 8.99
C PRO A 422 7.70 1.30 8.22
N SER A 423 6.72 0.82 7.47
CA SER A 423 5.83 1.70 6.70
C SER A 423 4.98 2.62 7.58
N ILE A 424 4.55 2.16 8.77
CA ILE A 424 3.80 3.01 9.70
C ILE A 424 4.66 4.07 10.37
N LEU A 425 5.96 3.84 10.53
CA LEU A 425 6.89 4.88 11.01
C LEU A 425 6.93 6.04 10.01
N GLY A 426 7.11 5.73 8.72
CA GLY A 426 7.04 6.73 7.65
C GLY A 426 5.67 7.40 7.57
N ALA A 427 4.57 6.64 7.67
CA ALA A 427 3.21 7.21 7.68
C ALA A 427 3.01 8.21 8.83
N LYS A 428 3.52 7.88 10.03
CA LYS A 428 3.41 8.76 11.19
C LYS A 428 4.27 10.01 11.07
N ILE A 429 5.45 9.93 10.46
CA ILE A 429 6.29 11.09 10.15
C ILE A 429 5.54 12.05 9.21
N GLY A 430 4.95 11.49 8.15
CA GLY A 430 4.19 12.28 7.16
C GLY A 430 2.84 12.78 7.68
N ASN A 431 2.25 12.13 8.70
CA ASN A 431 0.92 12.47 9.25
C ASN A 431 0.95 12.46 10.79
N PRO A 432 1.63 13.43 11.41
CA PRO A 432 1.89 13.41 12.87
C PRO A 432 0.62 13.45 13.72
N ASP A 433 -0.46 14.03 13.20
CA ASP A 433 -1.72 14.22 13.91
C ASP A 433 -2.77 13.14 13.64
N THR A 434 -2.43 12.13 12.82
CA THR A 434 -3.32 11.02 12.46
C THR A 434 -2.92 9.75 13.23
N PRO A 435 -3.88 8.96 13.74
CA PRO A 435 -3.58 7.63 14.27
C PRO A 435 -2.99 6.72 13.18
N VAL A 436 -1.93 5.98 13.50
CA VAL A 436 -1.27 5.07 12.55
C VAL A 436 -1.11 3.70 13.20
N ILE A 437 -1.62 2.66 12.53
CA ILE A 437 -1.68 1.31 13.08
C ILE A 437 -1.12 0.32 12.05
N GLY A 438 -0.14 -0.49 12.46
CA GLY A 438 0.44 -1.55 11.64
C GLY A 438 -0.03 -2.94 12.06
N PHE A 439 -0.08 -3.84 11.10
CA PHE A 439 -0.44 -5.25 11.30
C PHE A 439 0.61 -6.14 10.62
N ALA A 440 1.16 -7.10 11.36
CA ALA A 440 2.07 -8.11 10.80
C ALA A 440 1.90 -9.46 11.52
N GLY A 441 2.16 -10.55 10.81
CA GLY A 441 2.42 -11.83 11.45
C GLY A 441 3.78 -11.82 12.16
N ASP A 442 3.97 -12.70 13.13
CA ASP A 442 5.20 -12.80 13.92
C ASP A 442 6.46 -13.04 13.08
N GLY A 443 6.38 -13.85 12.03
CA GLY A 443 7.49 -14.05 11.10
C GLY A 443 7.87 -12.79 10.34
N ALA A 444 6.89 -12.10 9.75
CA ALA A 444 7.13 -10.87 9.01
C ALA A 444 7.63 -9.74 9.93
N PHE A 445 7.05 -9.59 11.11
CA PHE A 445 7.49 -8.62 12.10
C PHE A 445 8.94 -8.85 12.55
N GLY A 446 9.33 -10.13 12.74
CA GLY A 446 10.68 -10.51 13.15
C GLY A 446 11.79 -10.00 12.22
N ILE A 447 11.50 -9.75 10.93
CA ILE A 447 12.47 -9.22 9.96
C ILE A 447 12.94 -7.81 10.33
N SER A 448 12.04 -6.98 10.85
CA SER A 448 12.29 -5.57 11.19
C SER A 448 12.27 -5.30 12.71
N MET A 449 12.25 -6.32 13.52
CA MET A 449 12.07 -6.23 14.98
C MET A 449 13.12 -5.34 15.67
N ASN A 450 14.36 -5.30 15.18
CA ASN A 450 15.42 -4.46 15.71
C ASN A 450 15.08 -2.97 15.72
N GLU A 451 14.19 -2.52 14.84
CA GLU A 451 13.73 -1.11 14.79
C GLU A 451 12.88 -0.71 16.00
N MET A 452 12.44 -1.67 16.83
CA MET A 452 11.78 -1.38 18.11
C MET A 452 12.65 -0.52 19.03
N THR A 453 13.99 -0.66 18.94
CA THR A 453 14.94 0.15 19.71
C THR A 453 14.87 1.63 19.35
N ALA A 454 14.54 1.97 18.09
CA ALA A 454 14.33 3.35 17.68
C ALA A 454 13.01 3.92 18.24
N CYS A 455 11.98 3.08 18.35
CA CYS A 455 10.66 3.49 18.85
C CYS A 455 10.64 3.87 20.34
N GLY A 456 11.66 3.45 21.11
CA GLY A 456 11.82 3.84 22.52
C GLY A 456 12.46 5.22 22.72
N ARG A 457 12.77 5.95 21.64
CA ARG A 457 13.37 7.28 21.71
C ARG A 457 12.28 8.36 21.78
N ASP A 458 12.50 9.41 22.58
CA ASP A 458 11.56 10.53 22.74
C ASP A 458 11.38 11.37 21.46
N ASP A 459 12.38 11.36 20.57
CA ASP A 459 12.38 12.10 19.29
C ASP A 459 11.81 11.29 18.11
N TRP A 460 11.27 10.08 18.38
CA TRP A 460 10.74 9.18 17.35
C TRP A 460 9.19 9.24 17.29
N PRO A 461 8.58 9.06 16.11
CA PRO A 461 7.13 9.10 16.01
C PRO A 461 6.48 7.93 16.75
N ALA A 462 5.45 8.24 17.54
CA ALA A 462 4.68 7.23 18.26
C ALA A 462 3.72 6.49 17.34
N ILE A 463 3.70 5.16 17.41
CA ILE A 463 2.89 4.27 16.57
C ILE A 463 2.16 3.22 17.40
N THR A 464 1.20 2.54 16.78
CA THR A 464 0.59 1.30 17.31
C THR A 464 0.88 0.16 16.35
N MET A 465 1.45 -0.93 16.84
CA MET A 465 1.77 -2.12 16.04
C MET A 465 1.11 -3.36 16.63
N VAL A 466 0.33 -4.07 15.82
CA VAL A 466 -0.33 -5.34 16.17
C VAL A 466 0.46 -6.49 15.55
N ILE A 467 0.85 -7.47 16.36
CA ILE A 467 1.64 -8.62 15.96
C ILE A 467 0.79 -9.87 16.16
N PHE A 468 0.38 -10.49 15.07
CA PHE A 468 -0.35 -11.76 15.09
C PHE A 468 0.61 -12.91 15.39
N ARG A 469 0.52 -13.47 16.58
CA ARG A 469 1.43 -14.48 17.10
C ARG A 469 0.84 -15.88 16.92
N ASN A 470 1.15 -16.53 15.81
CA ASN A 470 0.77 -17.93 15.55
C ASN A 470 1.96 -18.89 15.49
N TYR A 471 3.17 -18.45 15.86
CA TYR A 471 4.42 -19.23 15.99
C TYR A 471 4.88 -19.95 14.72
N GLN A 472 4.53 -19.42 13.55
CA GLN A 472 4.88 -20.06 12.28
C GLN A 472 4.87 -19.09 11.09
N TRP A 473 5.67 -19.43 10.08
CA TRP A 473 5.54 -18.89 8.74
C TRP A 473 4.30 -19.50 8.05
N GLY A 474 3.12 -19.02 8.39
CA GLY A 474 1.86 -19.63 8.01
C GLY A 474 1.61 -19.72 6.50
N ALA A 475 2.03 -18.72 5.73
CA ALA A 475 1.93 -18.73 4.28
C ALA A 475 2.84 -19.78 3.64
N GLU A 476 4.08 -19.89 4.12
CA GLU A 476 5.05 -20.89 3.65
C GLU A 476 4.62 -22.31 4.03
N LYS A 477 4.04 -22.46 5.21
CA LYS A 477 3.50 -23.75 5.66
C LYS A 477 2.33 -24.20 4.78
N ARG A 478 1.43 -23.27 4.42
CA ARG A 478 0.36 -23.54 3.45
C ARG A 478 0.91 -23.93 2.07
N ASN A 479 1.90 -23.22 1.57
CA ASN A 479 2.54 -23.55 0.29
C ASN A 479 3.17 -24.95 0.34
N THR A 480 3.79 -25.31 1.46
CA THR A 480 4.37 -26.65 1.66
C THR A 480 3.28 -27.73 1.68
N THR A 481 2.13 -27.46 2.26
CA THR A 481 0.97 -28.38 2.19
C THR A 481 0.48 -28.58 0.77
N LEU A 482 0.39 -27.50 -0.01
CA LEU A 482 -0.13 -27.56 -1.39
C LEU A 482 0.83 -28.22 -2.40
N TRP A 483 2.15 -28.07 -2.20
CA TRP A 483 3.13 -28.39 -3.23
C TRP A 483 4.16 -29.45 -2.82
N TYR A 484 4.32 -29.75 -1.52
CA TYR A 484 5.42 -30.58 -0.98
C TYR A 484 4.98 -31.60 0.06
N ASP A 485 3.75 -32.11 -0.03
CA ASP A 485 3.22 -33.20 0.81
C ASP A 485 3.48 -33.02 2.31
N ASN A 486 3.31 -31.80 2.81
CA ASN A 486 3.54 -31.44 4.23
C ASN A 486 4.99 -31.62 4.73
N ASN A 487 5.97 -31.61 3.86
CA ASN A 487 7.38 -31.65 4.25
C ASN A 487 7.84 -30.29 4.78
N PHE A 488 7.49 -29.96 6.02
CA PHE A 488 7.75 -28.68 6.65
C PHE A 488 9.22 -28.52 7.05
N VAL A 489 9.90 -27.53 6.52
CA VAL A 489 11.30 -27.19 6.85
C VAL A 489 11.39 -25.69 7.14
N GLY A 490 11.84 -25.31 8.36
CA GLY A 490 12.05 -23.92 8.76
C GLY A 490 10.76 -23.08 8.87
N THR A 491 9.59 -23.71 8.99
CA THR A 491 8.30 -23.02 9.06
C THR A 491 7.84 -22.67 10.48
N GLU A 492 8.46 -23.29 11.49
CA GLU A 492 8.12 -23.04 12.90
C GLU A 492 8.98 -21.91 13.47
N LEU A 493 8.36 -21.08 14.30
CA LEU A 493 9.03 -20.02 15.06
C LEU A 493 9.11 -20.38 16.54
N ASP A 494 10.08 -19.77 17.23
CA ASP A 494 10.28 -19.96 18.67
C ASP A 494 9.03 -19.55 19.47
N ARG A 495 8.65 -20.38 20.44
CA ARG A 495 7.44 -20.18 21.26
C ARG A 495 7.70 -19.41 22.54
N ASP A 496 8.95 -19.35 23.00
CA ASP A 496 9.32 -18.75 24.28
C ASP A 496 9.55 -17.23 24.15
N THR A 497 9.79 -16.74 22.93
CA THR A 497 9.98 -15.32 22.66
C THR A 497 8.66 -14.56 22.80
N SER A 498 8.64 -13.49 23.60
CA SER A 498 7.53 -12.53 23.67
C SER A 498 7.93 -11.17 23.08
N TYR A 499 7.27 -10.78 22.01
CA TYR A 499 7.47 -9.46 21.40
C TYR A 499 7.03 -8.32 22.32
N ALA A 500 5.98 -8.54 23.12
CA ALA A 500 5.55 -7.57 24.12
C ALA A 500 6.61 -7.35 25.22
N ALA A 501 7.33 -8.41 25.62
CA ALA A 501 8.43 -8.29 26.58
C ALA A 501 9.64 -7.55 25.96
N ILE A 502 9.98 -7.83 24.71
CA ILE A 502 11.05 -7.15 23.98
C ILE A 502 10.70 -5.67 23.81
N ALA A 503 9.45 -5.33 23.46
CA ALA A 503 8.99 -3.95 23.36
C ALA A 503 9.24 -3.16 24.65
N ARG A 504 8.86 -3.72 25.79
CA ARG A 504 9.13 -3.12 27.10
C ARG A 504 10.62 -2.95 27.38
N ALA A 505 11.44 -3.93 27.02
CA ALA A 505 12.90 -3.84 27.17
C ALA A 505 13.51 -2.75 26.27
N CYS A 506 12.85 -2.41 25.14
CA CYS A 506 13.23 -1.30 24.26
C CYS A 506 12.68 0.07 24.71
N GLY A 507 12.01 0.16 25.86
CA GLY A 507 11.49 1.43 26.38
C GLY A 507 10.12 1.84 25.82
N THR A 508 9.39 0.92 25.16
CA THR A 508 8.03 1.15 24.65
C THR A 508 6.97 0.41 25.47
N ASN A 509 5.70 0.62 25.17
CA ASN A 509 4.62 -0.18 25.74
C ASN A 509 4.50 -1.52 25.00
N GLY A 510 4.49 -2.63 25.73
CA GLY A 510 4.27 -3.97 25.19
C GLY A 510 3.14 -4.68 25.92
N VAL A 511 2.11 -5.08 25.20
CA VAL A 511 0.91 -5.75 25.74
C VAL A 511 0.71 -7.08 25.03
N GLN A 512 0.42 -8.15 25.77
CA GLN A 512 0.02 -9.45 25.21
C GLN A 512 -1.46 -9.67 25.49
N VAL A 513 -2.23 -10.09 24.49
CA VAL A 513 -3.68 -10.28 24.55
C VAL A 513 -4.10 -11.64 24.03
N ARG A 514 -5.19 -12.21 24.57
CA ARG A 514 -5.69 -13.54 24.27
C ARG A 514 -7.15 -13.57 23.83
N SER A 515 -7.94 -12.55 24.16
CA SER A 515 -9.35 -12.46 23.81
C SER A 515 -9.67 -11.23 22.95
N GLN A 516 -10.85 -11.23 22.33
CA GLN A 516 -11.33 -10.10 21.53
C GLN A 516 -11.51 -8.84 22.39
N GLU A 517 -11.99 -9.00 23.63
CA GLU A 517 -12.21 -7.92 24.57
C GLU A 517 -10.88 -7.29 24.98
N GLU A 518 -9.88 -8.12 25.31
CA GLU A 518 -8.53 -7.66 25.62
C GLU A 518 -7.91 -6.91 24.45
N LEU A 519 -8.07 -7.43 23.21
CA LEU A 519 -7.53 -6.80 22.01
C LEU A 519 -8.20 -5.44 21.73
N THR A 520 -9.52 -5.38 21.83
CA THR A 520 -10.29 -4.15 21.65
C THR A 520 -9.85 -3.06 22.64
N GLN A 521 -9.73 -3.41 23.92
CA GLN A 521 -9.29 -2.49 24.95
C GLN A 521 -7.83 -2.06 24.74
N ALA A 522 -6.93 -3.01 24.44
CA ALA A 522 -5.52 -2.71 24.18
C ALA A 522 -5.33 -1.76 22.98
N LEU A 523 -6.14 -1.89 21.94
CA LEU A 523 -6.13 -0.99 20.77
C LEU A 523 -6.61 0.41 21.14
N HIS A 524 -7.70 0.55 21.89
CA HIS A 524 -8.17 1.86 22.36
C HIS A 524 -7.10 2.56 23.20
N ASP A 525 -6.52 1.84 24.18
CA ASP A 525 -5.46 2.38 25.03
C ASP A 525 -4.22 2.76 24.22
N ALA A 526 -3.84 1.94 23.26
CA ALA A 526 -2.66 2.20 22.42
C ALA A 526 -2.84 3.43 21.54
N VAL A 527 -4.01 3.60 20.92
CA VAL A 527 -4.33 4.79 20.11
C VAL A 527 -4.37 6.04 20.99
N GLU A 528 -4.96 5.94 22.17
CA GLU A 528 -4.97 7.06 23.13
C GLU A 528 -3.55 7.46 23.53
N ARG A 529 -2.69 6.52 23.91
CA ARG A 529 -1.28 6.76 24.24
C ARG A 529 -0.53 7.36 23.06
N GLN A 530 -0.71 6.80 21.85
CA GLN A 530 -0.10 7.31 20.62
C GLN A 530 -0.41 8.79 20.40
N MET A 531 -1.70 9.16 20.51
CA MET A 531 -2.15 10.50 20.15
C MET A 531 -1.96 11.53 21.27
N LYS A 532 -2.20 11.15 22.54
CA LYS A 532 -2.12 12.07 23.67
C LYS A 532 -0.73 12.12 24.30
N ASN A 533 -0.12 10.96 24.53
CA ASN A 533 1.13 10.84 25.28
C ASN A 533 2.37 10.79 24.38
N LYS A 534 2.18 10.57 23.07
CA LYS A 534 3.27 10.32 22.10
C LYS A 534 4.09 9.07 22.44
N GLU A 535 3.42 8.02 22.88
CA GLU A 535 4.00 6.74 23.26
C GLU A 535 3.67 5.65 22.25
N THR A 536 4.68 4.86 21.87
CA THR A 536 4.52 3.69 21.02
C THR A 536 4.03 2.48 21.83
N THR A 537 3.10 1.72 21.22
CA THR A 537 2.60 0.47 21.79
C THR A 537 2.69 -0.68 20.79
N PHE A 538 3.24 -1.80 21.23
CA PHE A 538 3.21 -3.08 20.52
C PHE A 538 2.23 -4.03 21.20
N ILE A 539 1.26 -4.54 20.44
CA ILE A 539 0.22 -5.46 20.92
C ILE A 539 0.50 -6.84 20.32
N GLU A 540 0.90 -7.80 21.14
CA GLU A 540 1.15 -9.19 20.76
C GLU A 540 -0.15 -9.99 20.94
N VAL A 541 -0.78 -10.37 19.84
CA VAL A 541 -2.06 -11.09 19.81
C VAL A 541 -1.79 -12.58 19.70
N LEU A 542 -2.06 -13.34 20.74
CA LEU A 542 -1.91 -14.79 20.71
C LEU A 542 -3.07 -15.43 19.96
N LEU A 543 -2.77 -16.17 18.91
CA LEU A 543 -3.73 -16.79 18.04
C LEU A 543 -3.66 -18.32 18.09
N VAL A 544 -4.77 -18.98 17.82
CA VAL A 544 -4.77 -20.41 17.53
C VAL A 544 -3.86 -20.72 16.35
N LEU A 545 -3.22 -21.87 16.38
CA LEU A 545 -2.43 -22.39 15.25
C LEU A 545 -3.39 -22.80 14.12
N THR A 546 -3.68 -21.89 13.21
CA THR A 546 -4.47 -22.18 12.01
C THR A 546 -3.56 -22.31 10.80
N ILE A 547 -3.58 -23.46 10.16
CA ILE A 547 -3.21 -23.58 8.75
C ILE A 547 -4.53 -23.30 8.01
N LEU A 548 -4.58 -22.24 7.21
CA LEU A 548 -5.74 -21.98 6.36
C LEU A 548 -5.94 -23.20 5.46
N GLY A 549 -6.92 -24.00 5.78
CA GLY A 549 -7.30 -25.19 5.02
C GLY A 549 -7.90 -24.83 3.66
N SER A 550 -8.14 -25.84 2.88
CA SER A 550 -8.53 -25.93 1.49
C SER A 550 -9.80 -25.20 1.02
N ARG A 551 -10.40 -24.30 1.78
CA ARG A 551 -11.57 -23.52 1.31
C ARG A 551 -11.24 -22.40 0.32
N PHE A 552 -9.99 -22.30 -0.10
CA PHE A 552 -9.56 -21.31 -1.11
C PHE A 552 -9.27 -21.94 -2.50
N ASP A 553 -9.52 -23.23 -2.67
CA ASP A 553 -9.43 -23.90 -3.97
C ASP A 553 -10.69 -23.68 -4.82
#